data_dbc3d7bb4491cb999bc21fbf0f20bb43
#
_entry.id   dbc3d7bb4491cb999bc21fbf0f20bb43
#
_cell.length_a   1.000
_cell.length_b   1.000
_cell.length_c   1.000
_cell.angle_alpha   90.00
_cell.angle_beta   90.00
_cell.angle_gamma   90.00
#
_symmetry.space_group_name_H-M   'P 1'
#
loop_
_entity.id
_entity.type
_entity.pdbx_description
1 polymer ?
#
loop_
_entity_poly.entity_id
_entity_poly.type
_entity_poly.pdbx_seq_one_letter_code
_entity_poly.pdbx_strand_id
1 'polypeptide(L)'
;ILTEVTMEDYKYTPADFKSDQEVRWCPGCGDHAILSAVQRALPEIADALDTPHNLFTFVSGIGCSSRFIYYMKTFGFHSIHGRANAVATGVKVANPRLNVWVTTGDGDSLAIGGNHFIHAIRRNVNLNVILFNNEIYGLTKGQYSPTSKLGKITKTSPYGTVEKPFNPGELVIGAKGTFFAR
;
A
#
# COMPACT_ATOMS: atom_id res chain seq x y z
N ILE A 1 -36.54 14.28 -17.73
CA ILE A 1 -35.67 13.72 -18.76
C ILE A 1 -34.28 13.77 -18.15
N LEU A 2 -33.86 12.65 -17.56
CA LEU A 2 -32.46 12.45 -17.09
C LEU A 2 -31.67 12.18 -18.37
N THR A 3 -30.82 13.10 -18.78
CA THR A 3 -29.78 12.84 -19.78
C THR A 3 -28.89 11.76 -19.21
N GLU A 4 -28.90 10.57 -19.81
CA GLU A 4 -27.86 9.57 -19.58
C GLU A 4 -26.56 10.22 -19.95
N VAL A 5 -25.75 10.55 -18.92
CA VAL A 5 -24.35 10.85 -19.09
C VAL A 5 -23.70 9.51 -19.41
N THR A 6 -23.49 9.25 -20.68
CA THR A 6 -22.67 8.11 -21.10
C THR A 6 -21.29 8.30 -20.51
N MET A 7 -20.75 7.27 -19.84
CA MET A 7 -19.44 7.28 -19.16
C MET A 7 -18.26 7.50 -20.12
N GLU A 8 -18.49 7.64 -21.40
CA GLU A 8 -17.49 7.71 -22.47
C GLU A 8 -16.66 9.00 -22.51
N ASP A 9 -17.07 10.07 -21.78
CA ASP A 9 -16.38 11.37 -21.85
C ASP A 9 -15.90 11.94 -20.50
N TYR A 10 -16.04 11.22 -19.38
CA TYR A 10 -15.65 11.76 -18.08
C TYR A 10 -14.17 11.53 -17.82
N LYS A 11 -13.35 12.59 -17.89
CA LYS A 11 -11.94 12.57 -17.49
C LYS A 11 -11.82 12.79 -15.98
N TYR A 12 -11.32 11.79 -15.28
CA TYR A 12 -11.03 11.90 -13.87
C TYR A 12 -9.91 12.92 -13.60
N THR A 13 -10.00 13.56 -12.45
CA THR A 13 -9.00 14.47 -11.91
C THR A 13 -8.47 13.93 -10.59
N PRO A 14 -7.35 14.43 -10.06
CA PRO A 14 -6.87 14.04 -8.72
C PRO A 14 -7.90 14.27 -7.60
N ALA A 15 -8.79 15.24 -7.75
CA ALA A 15 -9.84 15.53 -6.77
C ALA A 15 -10.88 14.42 -6.68
N ASP A 16 -11.11 13.68 -7.76
CA ASP A 16 -12.05 12.56 -7.77
C ASP A 16 -11.57 11.38 -6.93
N PHE A 17 -10.26 11.29 -6.68
CA PHE A 17 -9.64 10.26 -5.84
C PHE A 17 -9.31 10.73 -4.43
N LYS A 18 -9.60 11.98 -4.08
CA LYS A 18 -9.34 12.56 -2.77
C LYS A 18 -10.61 12.51 -1.90
N SER A 19 -10.50 11.91 -0.70
CA SER A 19 -11.57 11.96 0.29
C SER A 19 -11.63 13.31 1.00
N ASP A 20 -12.69 13.54 1.75
CA ASP A 20 -12.90 14.71 2.60
C ASP A 20 -12.26 14.57 3.98
N GLN A 21 -11.58 13.44 4.24
CA GLN A 21 -10.99 13.16 5.54
C GLN A 21 -9.70 13.96 5.79
N GLU A 22 -9.59 14.52 7.00
CA GLU A 22 -8.37 15.17 7.44
C GLU A 22 -7.22 14.18 7.57
N VAL A 23 -6.08 14.49 6.96
CA VAL A 23 -4.89 13.64 7.03
C VAL A 23 -4.25 13.74 8.42
N ARG A 24 -4.08 12.61 9.10
CA ARG A 24 -3.62 12.50 10.49
C ARG A 24 -2.18 12.03 10.64
N TRP A 25 -1.40 12.00 9.56
CA TRP A 25 0.04 11.72 9.65
C TRP A 25 0.80 12.90 10.25
N CYS A 26 1.96 12.61 10.80
CA CYS A 26 2.82 13.64 11.38
C CYS A 26 3.20 14.71 10.33
N PRO A 27 3.35 15.98 10.73
CA PRO A 27 3.87 17.02 9.85
C PRO A 27 5.23 16.62 9.26
N GLY A 28 5.39 16.76 7.95
CA GLY A 28 6.61 16.36 7.23
C GLY A 28 6.80 14.87 6.98
N CYS A 29 5.83 14.02 7.32
CA CYS A 29 5.87 12.60 6.98
C CYS A 29 5.83 12.38 5.47
N GLY A 30 6.67 11.46 4.96
CA GLY A 30 6.70 11.09 3.55
C GLY A 30 5.41 10.50 3.01
N ASP A 31 4.55 9.96 3.88
CA ASP A 31 3.24 9.41 3.52
C ASP A 31 2.34 10.43 2.82
N HIS A 32 2.47 11.73 3.17
CA HIS A 32 1.76 12.82 2.49
C HIS A 32 2.14 12.93 1.01
N ALA A 33 3.44 12.80 0.71
CA ALA A 33 3.94 12.87 -0.66
C ALA A 33 3.49 11.67 -1.48
N ILE A 34 3.51 10.47 -0.89
CA ILE A 34 3.05 9.24 -1.53
C ILE A 34 1.55 9.33 -1.83
N LEU A 35 0.73 9.79 -0.88
CA LEU A 35 -0.70 9.99 -1.07
C LEU A 35 -0.96 10.94 -2.25
N SER A 36 -0.30 12.09 -2.26
CA SER A 36 -0.45 13.07 -3.34
C SER A 36 0.00 12.52 -4.69
N ALA A 37 1.07 11.72 -4.72
CA ALA A 37 1.55 11.09 -5.95
C ALA A 37 0.53 10.08 -6.51
N VAL A 38 0.00 9.21 -5.67
CA VAL A 38 -1.01 8.22 -6.08
C VAL A 38 -2.29 8.90 -6.55
N GLN A 39 -2.80 9.90 -5.82
CA GLN A 39 -4.00 10.66 -6.22
C GLN A 39 -3.83 11.35 -7.57
N ARG A 40 -2.61 11.77 -7.93
CA ARG A 40 -2.31 12.35 -9.25
C ARG A 40 -2.14 11.31 -10.34
N ALA A 41 -1.62 10.13 -10.03
CA ALA A 41 -1.40 9.06 -10.99
C ALA A 41 -2.69 8.31 -11.37
N LEU A 42 -3.64 8.18 -10.43
CA LEU A 42 -4.84 7.38 -10.68
C LEU A 42 -5.71 7.85 -11.85
N PRO A 43 -5.90 9.15 -12.11
CA PRO A 43 -6.59 9.62 -13.33
C PRO A 43 -5.95 9.12 -14.62
N GLU A 44 -4.62 9.20 -14.71
CA GLU A 44 -3.87 8.73 -15.87
C GLU A 44 -3.96 7.21 -16.02
N ILE A 45 -3.91 6.47 -14.91
CA ILE A 45 -4.08 5.02 -14.89
C ILE A 45 -5.51 4.63 -15.29
N ALA A 46 -6.50 5.35 -14.81
CA ALA A 46 -7.91 5.13 -15.16
C ALA A 46 -8.15 5.28 -16.67
N ASP A 47 -7.59 6.34 -17.26
CA ASP A 47 -7.66 6.61 -18.69
C ASP A 47 -6.90 5.54 -19.50
N ALA A 48 -5.65 5.27 -19.14
CA ALA A 48 -4.79 4.32 -19.85
C ALA A 48 -5.31 2.87 -19.82
N LEU A 49 -6.03 2.48 -18.77
CA LEU A 49 -6.55 1.12 -18.59
C LEU A 49 -8.06 1.01 -18.84
N ASP A 50 -8.72 2.09 -19.27
CA ASP A 50 -10.17 2.18 -19.39
C ASP A 50 -10.89 1.62 -18.13
N THR A 51 -10.38 2.05 -16.95
CA THR A 51 -10.84 1.54 -15.66
C THR A 51 -11.66 2.60 -14.94
N PRO A 52 -12.98 2.42 -14.81
CA PRO A 52 -13.80 3.37 -14.09
C PRO A 52 -13.47 3.40 -12.61
N HIS A 53 -13.68 4.56 -11.99
CA HIS A 53 -13.33 4.87 -10.60
C HIS A 53 -13.78 3.81 -9.58
N ASN A 54 -14.96 3.23 -9.78
CA ASN A 54 -15.55 2.22 -8.89
C ASN A 54 -14.87 0.83 -8.97
N LEU A 55 -13.93 0.64 -9.88
CA LEU A 55 -13.14 -0.59 -9.96
C LEU A 55 -11.79 -0.47 -9.23
N PHE A 56 -11.42 0.71 -8.75
CA PHE A 56 -10.23 0.84 -7.89
C PHE A 56 -10.58 0.44 -6.46
N THR A 57 -9.77 -0.46 -5.90
CA THR A 57 -9.96 -0.96 -4.53
C THR A 57 -8.63 -0.99 -3.80
N PHE A 58 -8.60 -0.36 -2.63
CA PHE A 58 -7.42 -0.33 -1.76
C PHE A 58 -7.59 -1.27 -0.57
N VAL A 59 -6.64 -2.16 -0.37
CA VAL A 59 -6.57 -3.05 0.80
C VAL A 59 -5.36 -2.65 1.62
N SER A 60 -5.55 -2.34 2.89
CA SER A 60 -4.45 -1.97 3.77
C SER A 60 -4.18 -3.00 4.86
N GLY A 61 -2.93 -3.06 5.30
CA GLY A 61 -2.55 -3.75 6.53
C GLY A 61 -2.80 -2.88 7.76
N ILE A 62 -1.86 -2.88 8.71
CA ILE A 62 -1.94 -2.10 9.95
C ILE A 62 -0.65 -1.29 10.13
N GLY A 63 -0.81 -0.02 10.47
CA GLY A 63 0.27 0.93 10.70
C GLY A 63 -0.06 2.32 10.15
N CYS A 64 0.93 3.23 10.11
CA CYS A 64 0.73 4.58 9.59
C CYS A 64 0.31 4.56 8.12
N SER A 65 0.99 3.77 7.29
CA SER A 65 0.67 3.59 5.87
C SER A 65 -0.76 3.09 5.63
N SER A 66 -1.30 2.32 6.58
CA SER A 66 -2.64 1.73 6.45
C SER A 66 -3.76 2.76 6.54
N ARG A 67 -3.48 3.95 7.09
CA ARG A 67 -4.44 5.06 7.07
C ARG A 67 -4.70 5.61 5.67
N PHE A 68 -3.90 5.25 4.70
CA PHE A 68 -4.01 5.68 3.31
C PHE A 68 -5.43 5.55 2.76
N ILE A 69 -6.11 4.45 3.06
CA ILE A 69 -7.47 4.19 2.56
C ILE A 69 -8.52 5.21 3.05
N TYR A 70 -8.32 5.86 4.20
CA TYR A 70 -9.23 6.92 4.65
C TYR A 70 -9.15 8.18 3.78
N TYR A 71 -8.00 8.38 3.14
CA TYR A 71 -7.71 9.60 2.37
C TYR A 71 -7.96 9.43 0.87
N MET A 72 -8.36 8.21 0.47
CA MET A 72 -8.73 7.89 -0.89
C MET A 72 -10.25 7.85 -1.03
N LYS A 73 -10.77 8.46 -2.07
CA LYS A 73 -12.19 8.37 -2.44
C LYS A 73 -12.39 7.19 -3.41
N THR A 74 -12.02 6.00 -2.96
CA THR A 74 -12.17 4.73 -3.67
C THR A 74 -12.79 3.71 -2.73
N PHE A 75 -13.14 2.53 -3.22
CA PHE A 75 -13.43 1.42 -2.31
C PHE A 75 -12.15 0.99 -1.60
N GLY A 76 -12.27 0.67 -0.32
CA GLY A 76 -11.13 0.22 0.46
C GLY A 76 -11.52 -0.27 1.83
N PHE A 77 -10.67 -1.11 2.41
CA PHE A 77 -10.86 -1.62 3.76
C PHE A 77 -9.53 -2.05 4.40
N HIS A 78 -9.50 -2.04 5.72
CA HIS A 78 -8.40 -2.60 6.49
C HIS A 78 -8.50 -4.12 6.56
N SER A 79 -7.34 -4.78 6.45
CA SER A 79 -7.18 -6.16 6.87
C SER A 79 -6.60 -6.26 8.29
N ILE A 80 -6.17 -7.44 8.68
CA ILE A 80 -5.40 -7.66 9.91
C ILE A 80 -3.92 -7.42 9.63
N HIS A 81 -3.14 -7.12 10.68
CA HIS A 81 -1.69 -6.88 10.60
C HIS A 81 -0.97 -8.00 9.82
N GLY A 82 -0.24 -7.60 8.80
CA GLY A 82 0.50 -8.49 7.90
C GLY A 82 -0.36 -9.32 6.94
N ARG A 83 -1.65 -9.05 6.80
CA ARG A 83 -2.56 -9.87 5.98
C ARG A 83 -3.05 -9.19 4.70
N ALA A 84 -2.67 -7.94 4.46
CA ALA A 84 -3.16 -7.17 3.31
C ALA A 84 -2.94 -7.91 1.98
N ASN A 85 -1.74 -8.44 1.74
CA ASN A 85 -1.41 -9.17 0.51
C ASN A 85 -2.26 -10.43 0.30
N ALA A 86 -2.54 -11.17 1.38
CA ALA A 86 -3.39 -12.37 1.31
C ALA A 86 -4.84 -12.02 1.01
N VAL A 87 -5.37 -11.02 1.72
CA VAL A 87 -6.75 -10.56 1.53
C VAL A 87 -6.94 -9.94 0.15
N ALA A 88 -6.00 -9.08 -0.29
CA ALA A 88 -6.02 -8.49 -1.63
C ALA A 88 -5.96 -9.57 -2.74
N THR A 89 -5.20 -10.65 -2.52
CA THR A 89 -5.21 -11.81 -3.41
C THR A 89 -6.62 -12.39 -3.54
N GLY A 90 -7.32 -12.58 -2.43
CA GLY A 90 -8.70 -13.05 -2.42
C GLY A 90 -9.65 -12.11 -3.16
N VAL A 91 -9.53 -10.80 -2.93
CA VAL A 91 -10.31 -9.75 -3.62
C VAL A 91 -10.10 -9.84 -5.14
N LYS A 92 -8.84 -9.94 -5.58
CA LYS A 92 -8.51 -10.01 -7.00
C LYS A 92 -8.99 -11.29 -7.67
N VAL A 93 -8.93 -12.42 -6.96
CA VAL A 93 -9.44 -13.71 -7.44
C VAL A 93 -10.97 -13.71 -7.52
N ALA A 94 -11.64 -13.12 -6.54
CA ALA A 94 -13.11 -13.04 -6.50
C ALA A 94 -13.67 -12.11 -7.60
N ASN A 95 -12.97 -11.04 -7.93
CA ASN A 95 -13.34 -10.15 -9.02
C ASN A 95 -12.09 -9.68 -9.80
N PRO A 96 -11.72 -10.39 -10.88
CA PRO A 96 -10.54 -10.08 -11.68
C PRO A 96 -10.56 -8.69 -12.37
N ARG A 97 -11.74 -8.05 -12.50
CA ARG A 97 -11.85 -6.71 -13.09
C ARG A 97 -11.35 -5.60 -12.18
N LEU A 98 -11.28 -5.83 -10.87
CA LEU A 98 -10.82 -4.83 -9.92
C LEU A 98 -9.35 -4.48 -10.14
N ASN A 99 -9.04 -3.19 -10.11
CA ASN A 99 -7.68 -2.66 -9.99
C ASN A 99 -7.35 -2.59 -8.50
N VAL A 100 -6.65 -3.61 -8.01
CA VAL A 100 -6.43 -3.82 -6.57
C VAL A 100 -5.08 -3.27 -6.16
N TRP A 101 -5.10 -2.38 -5.17
CA TRP A 101 -3.95 -1.75 -4.56
C TRP A 101 -3.78 -2.22 -3.12
N VAL A 102 -2.55 -2.45 -2.71
CA VAL A 102 -2.19 -2.78 -1.32
C VAL A 102 -1.34 -1.66 -0.77
N THR A 103 -1.71 -1.12 0.39
CA THR A 103 -0.88 -0.17 1.15
C THR A 103 -0.44 -0.83 2.45
N THR A 104 0.86 -0.96 2.64
CA THR A 104 1.45 -1.69 3.76
C THR A 104 2.79 -1.09 4.17
N GLY A 105 3.13 -1.15 5.45
CA GLY A 105 4.45 -0.75 5.95
C GLY A 105 5.45 -1.91 5.91
N ASP A 106 6.71 -1.57 6.07
CA ASP A 106 7.81 -2.54 6.16
C ASP A 106 7.62 -3.51 7.34
N GLY A 107 7.24 -3.01 8.51
CA GLY A 107 6.93 -3.85 9.66
C GLY A 107 5.70 -4.73 9.44
N ASP A 108 4.67 -4.18 8.83
CA ASP A 108 3.43 -4.90 8.52
C ASP A 108 3.67 -6.01 7.49
N SER A 109 4.35 -5.69 6.40
CA SER A 109 4.50 -6.61 5.26
C SER A 109 5.65 -7.60 5.42
N LEU A 110 6.75 -7.23 6.07
CA LEU A 110 7.98 -8.01 6.09
C LEU A 110 8.23 -8.75 7.41
N ALA A 111 7.55 -8.37 8.51
CA ALA A 111 7.56 -9.13 9.76
C ALA A 111 6.50 -10.24 9.69
N ILE A 112 5.39 -10.07 10.37
CA ILE A 112 4.31 -11.08 10.39
C ILE A 112 3.70 -11.34 9.01
N GLY A 113 3.77 -10.36 8.10
CA GLY A 113 3.27 -10.46 6.73
C GLY A 113 4.23 -11.12 5.73
N GLY A 114 5.48 -11.40 6.11
CA GLY A 114 6.54 -11.84 5.17
C GLY A 114 6.17 -13.03 4.30
N ASN A 115 5.53 -14.03 4.89
CA ASN A 115 5.04 -15.19 4.14
C ASN A 115 4.02 -14.79 3.06
N HIS A 116 3.07 -13.94 3.40
CA HIS A 116 2.02 -13.50 2.46
C HIS A 116 2.58 -12.59 1.37
N PHE A 117 3.55 -11.74 1.71
CA PHE A 117 4.25 -10.88 0.77
C PHE A 117 4.98 -11.72 -0.29
N ILE A 118 5.84 -12.65 0.15
CA ILE A 118 6.61 -13.53 -0.73
C ILE A 118 5.68 -14.35 -1.62
N HIS A 119 4.61 -14.92 -1.06
CA HIS A 119 3.70 -15.75 -1.82
C HIS A 119 2.81 -14.98 -2.80
N ALA A 120 2.43 -13.74 -2.53
CA ALA A 120 1.74 -12.89 -3.49
C ALA A 120 2.65 -12.59 -4.69
N ILE A 121 3.93 -12.27 -4.44
CA ILE A 121 4.92 -11.99 -5.48
C ILE A 121 5.19 -13.24 -6.33
N ARG A 122 5.56 -14.38 -5.71
CA ARG A 122 5.91 -15.58 -6.48
C ARG A 122 4.74 -16.15 -7.28
N ARG A 123 3.49 -15.89 -6.90
CA ARG A 123 2.30 -16.24 -7.67
C ARG A 123 1.98 -15.23 -8.75
N ASN A 124 2.71 -14.13 -8.78
CA ASN A 124 2.48 -13.01 -9.69
C ASN A 124 1.01 -12.57 -9.74
N VAL A 125 0.40 -12.46 -8.55
CA VAL A 125 -0.98 -11.98 -8.46
C VAL A 125 -1.01 -10.54 -8.96
N ASN A 126 -1.94 -10.20 -9.82
CA ASN A 126 -2.08 -8.85 -10.39
C ASN A 126 -2.57 -7.87 -9.32
N LEU A 127 -1.62 -7.41 -8.49
CA LEU A 127 -1.78 -6.45 -7.41
C LEU A 127 -0.76 -5.32 -7.58
N ASN A 128 -1.17 -4.11 -7.21
CA ASN A 128 -0.28 -2.97 -7.08
C ASN A 128 0.08 -2.81 -5.61
N VAL A 129 1.29 -3.18 -5.21
CA VAL A 129 1.71 -3.14 -3.80
C VAL A 129 2.60 -1.93 -3.56
N ILE A 130 2.15 -1.00 -2.71
CA ILE A 130 2.93 0.13 -2.24
C ILE A 130 3.47 -0.22 -0.84
N LEU A 131 4.77 -0.49 -0.77
CA LEU A 131 5.48 -0.76 0.48
C LEU A 131 6.10 0.54 1.02
N PHE A 132 5.57 1.04 2.12
CA PHE A 132 6.08 2.20 2.83
C PHE A 132 7.25 1.77 3.73
N ASN A 133 8.46 1.99 3.26
CA ASN A 133 9.67 1.60 4.01
C ASN A 133 10.22 2.78 4.80
N ASN A 134 9.80 2.92 6.05
CA ASN A 134 10.27 3.96 6.97
C ASN A 134 11.23 3.43 8.06
N GLU A 135 11.58 2.15 8.03
CA GLU A 135 12.50 1.48 8.94
C GLU A 135 12.08 1.55 10.42
N ILE A 136 10.76 1.59 10.69
CA ILE A 136 10.22 1.68 12.06
C ILE A 136 8.73 1.32 12.12
N TYR A 137 8.27 0.78 13.25
CA TYR A 137 6.86 0.76 13.62
C TYR A 137 6.46 2.12 14.20
N GLY A 138 6.02 3.05 13.33
CA GLY A 138 5.70 4.43 13.74
C GLY A 138 4.44 4.53 14.58
N LEU A 139 3.35 3.86 14.18
CA LEU A 139 2.05 3.92 14.85
C LEU A 139 2.12 3.48 16.31
N THR A 140 2.94 2.48 16.62
CA THR A 140 3.13 1.91 17.96
C THR A 140 4.27 2.58 18.73
N LYS A 141 4.73 3.74 18.29
CA LYS A 141 5.68 4.65 18.96
C LYS A 141 7.16 4.21 18.92
N GLY A 142 7.56 3.49 17.88
CA GLY A 142 8.98 3.46 17.50
C GLY A 142 9.74 2.17 17.78
N GLN A 143 9.10 1.01 17.70
CA GLN A 143 9.81 -0.27 17.69
C GLN A 143 10.60 -0.41 16.38
N TYR A 144 11.70 -1.17 16.41
CA TYR A 144 12.42 -1.48 15.17
C TYR A 144 11.61 -2.41 14.27
N SER A 145 11.74 -2.22 12.97
CA SER A 145 11.11 -3.03 11.93
C SER A 145 12.14 -3.97 11.26
N PRO A 146 11.73 -4.92 10.43
CA PRO A 146 12.67 -5.80 9.73
C PRO A 146 13.67 -5.09 8.82
N THR A 147 13.40 -3.84 8.44
CA THR A 147 14.30 -3.03 7.61
C THR A 147 15.12 -2.02 8.41
N SER A 148 14.95 -1.98 9.74
CA SER A 148 15.73 -1.11 10.61
C SER A 148 17.20 -1.45 10.57
N LYS A 149 18.06 -0.43 10.59
CA LYS A 149 19.52 -0.59 10.55
C LYS A 149 20.03 -1.39 11.76
N LEU A 150 21.04 -2.21 11.52
CA LEU A 150 21.76 -2.91 12.57
C LEU A 150 22.24 -1.92 13.64
N GLY A 151 22.09 -2.27 14.91
CA GLY A 151 22.47 -1.43 16.05
C GLY A 151 21.46 -0.31 16.37
N LYS A 152 20.32 -0.21 15.70
CA LYS A 152 19.31 0.82 16.00
C LYS A 152 18.76 0.65 17.41
N ILE A 153 18.93 1.68 18.23
CA ILE A 153 18.41 1.73 19.59
C ILE A 153 16.96 2.20 19.59
N THR A 154 16.09 1.45 20.26
CA THR A 154 14.68 1.81 20.49
C THR A 154 14.28 1.48 21.93
N LYS A 155 13.08 1.87 22.34
CA LYS A 155 12.58 1.52 23.70
C LYS A 155 12.50 0.00 23.94
N THR A 156 12.28 -0.79 22.90
CA THR A 156 12.18 -2.25 22.97
C THR A 156 13.48 -2.97 22.62
N SER A 157 14.48 -2.24 22.15
CA SER A 157 15.82 -2.74 21.87
C SER A 157 16.88 -1.77 22.42
N PRO A 158 17.02 -1.64 23.74
CA PRO A 158 17.85 -0.61 24.37
C PRO A 158 19.35 -0.80 24.12
N TYR A 159 19.76 -2.02 23.77
CA TYR A 159 21.16 -2.36 23.43
C TYR A 159 21.43 -2.36 21.91
N GLY A 160 20.43 -1.91 21.11
CA GLY A 160 20.48 -1.94 19.66
C GLY A 160 19.96 -3.25 19.05
N THR A 161 19.58 -3.16 17.78
CA THR A 161 19.15 -4.34 17.00
C THR A 161 20.35 -5.19 16.62
N VAL A 162 20.20 -6.52 16.66
CA VAL A 162 21.26 -7.49 16.32
C VAL A 162 21.02 -8.18 14.98
N GLU A 163 19.86 -7.95 14.37
CA GLU A 163 19.45 -8.54 13.11
C GLU A 163 19.89 -7.67 11.92
N LYS A 164 20.30 -8.31 10.84
CA LYS A 164 20.56 -7.61 9.58
C LYS A 164 19.23 -7.17 8.95
N PRO A 165 19.14 -5.93 8.44
CA PRO A 165 17.91 -5.45 7.83
C PRO A 165 17.58 -6.22 6.55
N PHE A 166 16.31 -6.46 6.32
CA PHE A 166 15.82 -6.90 5.01
C PHE A 166 15.96 -5.79 3.97
N ASN A 167 16.36 -6.19 2.77
CA ASN A 167 16.22 -5.36 1.58
C ASN A 167 14.95 -5.80 0.81
N PRO A 168 13.91 -4.98 0.75
CA PRO A 168 12.67 -5.36 0.06
C PRO A 168 12.88 -5.74 -1.42
N GLY A 169 13.80 -5.03 -2.12
CA GLY A 169 14.11 -5.34 -3.52
C GLY A 169 14.74 -6.72 -3.69
N GLU A 170 15.67 -7.09 -2.82
CA GLU A 170 16.28 -8.44 -2.85
C GLU A 170 15.24 -9.53 -2.57
N LEU A 171 14.29 -9.28 -1.66
CA LEU A 171 13.19 -10.20 -1.39
C LEU A 171 12.29 -10.37 -2.62
N VAL A 172 11.96 -9.28 -3.31
CA VAL A 172 11.14 -9.33 -4.54
C VAL A 172 11.86 -10.10 -5.63
N ILE A 173 13.15 -9.84 -5.84
CA ILE A 173 13.98 -10.57 -6.83
C ILE A 173 14.09 -12.05 -6.45
N GLY A 174 14.36 -12.36 -5.19
CA GLY A 174 14.44 -13.73 -4.67
C GLY A 174 13.11 -14.50 -4.83
N ALA A 175 11.99 -13.81 -4.66
CA ALA A 175 10.65 -14.37 -4.88
C ALA A 175 10.25 -14.45 -6.37
N LYS A 176 11.14 -14.08 -7.30
CA LYS A 176 10.87 -14.04 -8.75
C LYS A 176 9.79 -13.04 -9.15
N GLY A 177 9.75 -11.90 -8.48
CA GLY A 177 8.86 -10.80 -8.86
C GLY A 177 9.15 -10.31 -10.29
N THR A 178 8.09 -9.96 -11.02
CA THR A 178 8.17 -9.52 -12.42
C THR A 178 8.42 -8.01 -12.55
N PHE A 179 8.08 -7.25 -11.52
CA PHE A 179 8.28 -5.81 -11.48
C PHE A 179 8.62 -5.34 -10.06
N PHE A 180 9.59 -4.45 -9.97
CA PHE A 180 9.94 -3.72 -8.75
C PHE A 180 10.48 -2.34 -9.14
N ALA A 181 10.02 -1.31 -8.44
CA ALA A 181 10.54 0.06 -8.56
C ALA A 181 10.77 0.66 -7.18
N ARG A 182 11.77 1.57 -7.08
CA ARG A 182 12.12 2.30 -5.86
C ARG A 182 12.46 3.74 -6.20
#